data_1c8f3281dcbf0ef1ebd3cab56a04f87b
#
_entry.id   1c8f3281dcbf0ef1ebd3cab56a04f87b
#
_cell.length_a   1.000
_cell.length_b   1.000
_cell.length_c   1.000
_cell.angle_alpha   90.00
_cell.angle_beta   90.00
_cell.angle_gamma   90.00
#
_symmetry.space_group_name_H-M   'P 1'
#
loop_
_entity.id
_entity.type
_entity.pdbx_description
1 polymer ?
#
loop_
_entity_poly.entity_id
_entity_poly.type
_entity_poly.pdbx_seq_one_letter_code
_entity_poly.pdbx_strand_id
1 'polypeptide(L)'
;MKLNQIDKNKSFKSKKRIGRGIGSGKGKTSGSGHKGQKARSGVAINGFEGGQMPLHRRLPKFGFSNFTKKQYFELNLATLQKLIDKNSINESEIINIALLKKLRILKNKDKKLLKILGTGELKSKNTIECSKVTKSAEEKLQKLGVELKISKAI
;
A
#
# COMPACT_ATOMS: atom_id res chain seq x y z
N MET A 1 28.39 -13.39 11.84
CA MET A 1 27.21 -13.42 12.70
C MET A 1 27.26 -14.70 13.52
N LYS A 2 27.28 -14.62 14.85
CA LYS A 2 27.31 -15.84 15.71
C LYS A 2 25.87 -16.19 16.07
N LEU A 3 25.50 -17.49 16.07
CA LEU A 3 24.14 -17.98 16.36
C LEU A 3 23.60 -17.55 17.73
N ASN A 4 24.48 -17.31 18.69
CA ASN A 4 24.14 -16.86 20.03
C ASN A 4 23.96 -15.32 20.16
N GLN A 5 24.13 -14.57 19.05
CA GLN A 5 24.03 -13.10 19.00
C GLN A 5 22.93 -12.63 18.06
N ILE A 6 21.92 -13.45 17.84
CA ILE A 6 20.78 -13.08 17.02
C ILE A 6 19.85 -12.17 17.84
N ASP A 7 19.73 -10.93 17.44
CA ASP A 7 18.81 -9.98 18.06
C ASP A 7 17.35 -10.41 17.81
N LYS A 8 16.53 -10.34 18.87
CA LYS A 8 15.10 -10.60 18.74
C LYS A 8 14.48 -9.56 17.80
N ASN A 9 13.73 -10.03 16.82
CA ASN A 9 12.98 -9.13 15.93
C ASN A 9 12.07 -8.23 16.77
N LYS A 10 12.26 -6.90 16.67
CA LYS A 10 11.50 -5.89 17.42
C LYS A 10 9.99 -5.94 17.13
N SER A 11 9.59 -6.51 16.00
CA SER A 11 8.17 -6.72 15.62
C SER A 11 7.55 -7.96 16.28
N PHE A 12 8.33 -8.82 16.92
CA PHE A 12 7.81 -10.00 17.58
C PHE A 12 7.10 -9.63 18.88
N LYS A 13 5.78 -9.69 18.88
CA LYS A 13 4.96 -9.56 20.08
C LYS A 13 4.51 -10.95 20.53
N SER A 14 4.89 -11.35 21.75
CA SER A 14 4.39 -12.59 22.33
C SER A 14 2.86 -12.52 22.49
N LYS A 15 2.19 -13.64 22.21
CA LYS A 15 0.72 -13.75 22.37
C LYS A 15 0.35 -13.56 23.84
N LYS A 16 -0.46 -12.55 24.14
CA LYS A 16 -0.94 -12.29 25.49
C LYS A 16 -2.02 -13.32 25.88
N ARG A 17 -1.78 -14.06 26.95
CA ARG A 17 -2.78 -14.95 27.54
C ARG A 17 -3.68 -14.13 28.45
N ILE A 18 -4.99 -14.15 28.19
CA ILE A 18 -6.00 -13.42 28.97
C ILE A 18 -6.69 -14.36 29.97
N GLY A 19 -7.34 -13.81 31.00
CA GLY A 19 -7.98 -14.60 32.05
C GLY A 19 -6.99 -15.32 32.98
N ARG A 20 -5.78 -14.80 33.19
CA ARG A 20 -4.73 -15.42 33.99
C ARG A 20 -4.26 -14.48 35.13
N GLY A 21 -5.15 -14.28 36.10
CA GLY A 21 -4.87 -13.50 37.29
C GLY A 21 -5.05 -11.99 37.16
N ILE A 22 -5.19 -11.32 38.30
CA ILE A 22 -5.51 -9.90 38.41
C ILE A 22 -4.30 -9.05 37.93
N GLY A 23 -3.09 -9.46 38.28
CA GLY A 23 -1.85 -8.74 37.91
C GLY A 23 -1.62 -8.62 36.41
N SER A 24 -2.27 -9.45 35.57
CA SER A 24 -2.18 -9.34 34.10
C SER A 24 -2.95 -8.14 33.53
N GLY A 25 -3.77 -7.45 34.34
CA GLY A 25 -4.71 -6.41 33.91
C GLY A 25 -5.90 -6.92 33.07
N LYS A 26 -5.94 -8.21 32.75
CA LYS A 26 -7.01 -8.89 32.02
C LYS A 26 -7.36 -10.24 32.63
N GLY A 27 -7.42 -10.28 33.98
CA GLY A 27 -7.91 -11.40 34.73
C GLY A 27 -9.44 -11.53 34.67
N LYS A 28 -10.03 -12.48 35.47
CA LYS A 28 -11.46 -12.74 35.54
C LYS A 28 -12.12 -12.87 34.16
N THR A 29 -12.93 -11.89 33.77
CA THR A 29 -13.74 -11.86 32.54
C THR A 29 -12.93 -11.56 31.27
N SER A 30 -11.61 -11.50 31.35
CA SER A 30 -10.71 -11.25 30.19
C SER A 30 -10.95 -9.91 29.48
N GLY A 31 -11.63 -8.96 30.14
CA GLY A 31 -12.00 -7.66 29.58
C GLY A 31 -13.36 -7.60 28.90
N SER A 32 -14.16 -8.69 28.94
CA SER A 32 -15.50 -8.73 28.34
C SER A 32 -16.59 -8.11 29.22
N GLY A 33 -16.25 -7.81 30.50
CA GLY A 33 -17.24 -7.35 31.49
C GLY A 33 -18.10 -8.52 32.01
N HIS A 34 -19.26 -8.21 32.64
CA HIS A 34 -20.08 -9.22 33.29
C HIS A 34 -21.24 -9.66 32.42
N LYS A 35 -22.38 -9.01 32.54
CA LYS A 35 -23.63 -9.34 31.82
C LYS A 35 -23.75 -8.45 30.58
N GLY A 36 -24.68 -8.78 29.70
CA GLY A 36 -24.97 -8.01 28.49
C GLY A 36 -24.48 -8.66 27.20
N GLN A 37 -25.00 -8.17 26.11
CA GLN A 37 -24.80 -8.72 24.79
C GLN A 37 -23.33 -8.72 24.35
N LYS A 38 -22.58 -7.66 24.70
CA LYS A 38 -21.14 -7.53 24.35
C LYS A 38 -20.22 -8.49 25.11
N ALA A 39 -20.69 -9.06 26.21
CA ALA A 39 -19.93 -10.02 26.99
C ALA A 39 -20.05 -11.47 26.48
N ARG A 40 -20.94 -11.73 25.53
CA ARG A 40 -21.16 -13.04 24.91
C ARG A 40 -20.36 -13.19 23.61
N SER A 41 -19.91 -14.40 23.32
CA SER A 41 -19.26 -14.73 22.07
C SER A 41 -20.27 -14.93 20.95
N GLY A 42 -19.91 -14.61 19.71
CA GLY A 42 -20.72 -14.89 18.51
C GLY A 42 -21.93 -13.98 18.29
N VAL A 43 -22.08 -12.91 19.08
CA VAL A 43 -23.19 -11.97 18.90
C VAL A 43 -22.75 -10.79 18.03
N ALA A 44 -23.37 -10.66 16.87
CA ALA A 44 -23.16 -9.52 15.97
C ALA A 44 -23.97 -8.30 16.42
N ILE A 45 -23.29 -7.24 16.90
CA ILE A 45 -23.93 -6.02 17.39
C ILE A 45 -23.82 -4.89 16.37
N ASN A 46 -22.79 -4.93 15.52
CA ASN A 46 -22.50 -3.87 14.56
C ASN A 46 -23.62 -3.73 13.53
N GLY A 47 -24.20 -2.53 13.44
CA GLY A 47 -25.27 -2.22 12.50
C GLY A 47 -26.66 -2.68 12.94
N PHE A 48 -26.84 -3.19 14.18
CA PHE A 48 -28.16 -3.50 14.71
C PHE A 48 -28.83 -2.23 15.27
N GLU A 49 -30.02 -1.94 14.79
CA GLU A 49 -30.81 -0.74 15.14
C GLU A 49 -32.12 -1.13 15.85
N GLY A 50 -32.06 -2.06 16.79
CA GLY A 50 -33.23 -2.44 17.64
C GLY A 50 -34.40 -3.09 16.89
N GLY A 51 -34.18 -3.65 15.72
CA GLY A 51 -35.23 -4.23 14.85
C GLY A 51 -35.60 -3.34 13.67
N GLN A 52 -35.30 -2.03 13.72
CA GLN A 52 -35.40 -1.15 12.56
C GLN A 52 -34.43 -1.59 11.47
N MET A 53 -34.81 -1.45 10.19
CA MET A 53 -33.91 -1.76 9.07
C MET A 53 -32.61 -0.94 9.17
N PRO A 54 -31.43 -1.58 9.21
CA PRO A 54 -30.15 -0.90 9.35
C PRO A 54 -29.88 0.08 8.21
N LEU A 55 -29.16 1.17 8.49
CA LEU A 55 -28.89 2.26 7.55
C LEU A 55 -28.29 1.76 6.23
N HIS A 56 -27.36 0.81 6.29
CA HIS A 56 -26.72 0.24 5.08
C HIS A 56 -27.70 -0.51 4.16
N ARG A 57 -28.88 -0.89 4.65
CA ARG A 57 -29.96 -1.51 3.86
C ARG A 57 -31.00 -0.48 3.40
N ARG A 58 -31.15 0.65 4.11
CA ARG A 58 -32.04 1.73 3.75
C ARG A 58 -31.49 2.60 2.61
N LEU A 59 -30.15 2.72 2.53
CA LEU A 59 -29.51 3.52 1.48
C LEU A 59 -29.65 2.81 0.12
N PRO A 60 -29.99 3.58 -0.95
CA PRO A 60 -30.02 3.04 -2.30
C PRO A 60 -28.67 2.48 -2.71
N LYS A 61 -28.66 1.37 -3.41
CA LYS A 61 -27.45 0.84 -4.05
C LYS A 61 -27.09 1.74 -5.23
N PHE A 62 -25.83 2.07 -5.37
CA PHE A 62 -25.33 2.92 -6.45
C PHE A 62 -24.03 2.38 -7.04
N GLY A 63 -23.80 2.75 -8.30
CA GLY A 63 -22.58 2.42 -9.01
C GLY A 63 -22.46 0.95 -9.40
N PHE A 64 -21.37 0.66 -10.06
CA PHE A 64 -20.98 -0.68 -10.49
C PHE A 64 -19.46 -0.83 -10.42
N SER A 65 -18.99 -2.05 -10.36
CA SER A 65 -17.56 -2.37 -10.38
C SER A 65 -17.12 -2.59 -11.82
N ASN A 66 -16.23 -1.74 -12.32
CA ASN A 66 -15.66 -1.88 -13.66
C ASN A 66 -14.44 -2.81 -13.61
N PHE A 67 -14.58 -4.06 -14.11
CA PHE A 67 -13.50 -5.06 -14.13
C PHE A 67 -12.51 -4.86 -15.28
N THR A 68 -12.82 -4.05 -16.27
CA THR A 68 -11.88 -3.69 -17.34
C THR A 68 -11.02 -2.48 -17.00
N LYS A 69 -11.20 -1.89 -15.79
CA LYS A 69 -10.46 -0.73 -15.34
C LYS A 69 -8.96 -1.03 -15.27
N LYS A 70 -8.19 -0.34 -16.10
CA LYS A 70 -6.72 -0.43 -16.06
C LYS A 70 -6.22 0.17 -14.75
N GLN A 71 -5.41 -0.59 -14.03
CA GLN A 71 -4.79 -0.14 -12.77
C GLN A 71 -3.39 0.41 -13.06
N TYR A 72 -3.08 1.56 -12.49
CA TYR A 72 -1.78 2.19 -12.64
C TYR A 72 -1.03 2.20 -11.31
N PHE A 73 0.29 2.01 -11.40
CA PHE A 73 1.22 2.35 -10.35
C PHE A 73 1.71 3.77 -10.63
N GLU A 74 1.36 4.68 -9.74
CA GLU A 74 1.70 6.09 -9.88
C GLU A 74 3.04 6.37 -9.22
N LEU A 75 3.98 6.93 -9.99
CA LEU A 75 5.32 7.25 -9.55
C LEU A 75 5.60 8.75 -9.77
N ASN A 76 5.88 9.46 -8.70
CA ASN A 76 6.23 10.88 -8.74
C ASN A 76 7.72 11.08 -9.08
N LEU A 77 8.07 12.18 -9.76
CA LEU A 77 9.45 12.54 -10.07
C LEU A 77 10.31 12.68 -8.80
N ALA A 78 9.76 13.27 -7.73
CA ALA A 78 10.45 13.35 -6.44
C ALA A 78 10.76 11.97 -5.84
N THR A 79 9.85 11.00 -5.98
CA THR A 79 10.08 9.64 -5.47
C THR A 79 11.15 8.94 -6.29
N LEU A 80 11.14 9.15 -7.61
CA LEU A 80 12.14 8.63 -8.52
C LEU A 80 13.53 9.17 -8.17
N GLN A 81 13.66 10.49 -7.96
CA GLN A 81 14.91 11.11 -7.54
C GLN A 81 15.45 10.51 -6.24
N LYS A 82 14.59 10.32 -5.24
CA LYS A 82 14.97 9.67 -3.97
C LYS A 82 15.48 8.23 -4.14
N LEU A 83 14.98 7.50 -5.13
CA LEU A 83 15.43 6.13 -5.42
C LEU A 83 16.82 6.15 -6.08
N ILE A 84 17.08 7.13 -6.92
CA ILE A 84 18.39 7.34 -7.56
C ILE A 84 19.41 7.80 -6.51
N ASP A 85 19.07 8.79 -5.69
CA ASP A 85 19.93 9.30 -4.62
C ASP A 85 20.33 8.21 -3.61
N LYS A 86 19.49 7.21 -3.41
CA LYS A 86 19.79 6.02 -2.59
C LYS A 86 20.64 4.98 -3.30
N ASN A 87 21.16 5.26 -4.47
CA ASN A 87 21.91 4.34 -5.32
C ASN A 87 21.17 3.00 -5.59
N SER A 88 19.83 3.04 -5.55
CA SER A 88 19.00 1.88 -5.87
C SER A 88 18.81 1.71 -7.38
N ILE A 89 19.07 2.75 -8.16
CA ILE A 89 18.97 2.81 -9.63
C ILE A 89 20.21 3.49 -10.17
N ASN A 90 20.90 2.83 -11.10
CA ASN A 90 22.06 3.41 -11.78
C ASN A 90 21.61 4.39 -12.88
N GLU A 91 22.43 5.38 -13.20
CA GLU A 91 22.12 6.41 -14.22
C GLU A 91 21.93 5.86 -15.64
N SER A 92 22.49 4.69 -15.94
CA SER A 92 22.35 4.01 -17.24
C SER A 92 21.17 3.03 -17.33
N GLU A 93 20.44 2.80 -16.23
CA GLU A 93 19.34 1.84 -16.21
C GLU A 93 18.04 2.44 -16.74
N ILE A 94 17.31 1.66 -17.55
CA ILE A 94 15.98 2.04 -18.03
C ILE A 94 14.96 1.83 -16.90
N ILE A 95 14.26 2.90 -16.56
CA ILE A 95 13.22 2.86 -15.53
C ILE A 95 11.95 2.28 -16.12
N ASN A 96 11.68 1.01 -15.81
CA ASN A 96 10.49 0.29 -16.24
C ASN A 96 9.84 -0.47 -15.07
N ILE A 97 8.70 -1.11 -15.33
CA ILE A 97 7.98 -1.91 -14.33
C ILE A 97 8.83 -3.08 -13.83
N ALA A 98 9.65 -3.68 -14.70
CA ALA A 98 10.51 -4.81 -14.35
C ALA A 98 11.56 -4.41 -13.31
N LEU A 99 12.19 -3.23 -13.50
CA LEU A 99 13.13 -2.67 -12.52
C LEU A 99 12.46 -2.40 -11.18
N LEU A 100 11.25 -1.80 -11.17
CA LEU A 100 10.51 -1.50 -9.95
C LEU A 100 10.10 -2.78 -9.19
N LYS A 101 9.81 -3.85 -9.89
CA LYS A 101 9.58 -5.18 -9.29
C LYS A 101 10.86 -5.76 -8.71
N LYS A 102 11.99 -5.65 -9.42
CA LYS A 102 13.31 -6.09 -8.95
C LYS A 102 13.71 -5.37 -7.66
N LEU A 103 13.45 -4.08 -7.57
CA LEU A 103 13.67 -3.25 -6.38
C LEU A 103 12.63 -3.49 -5.25
N ARG A 104 11.68 -4.40 -5.45
CA ARG A 104 10.58 -4.71 -4.50
C ARG A 104 9.69 -3.53 -4.13
N ILE A 105 9.69 -2.48 -4.95
CA ILE A 105 8.78 -1.33 -4.81
C ILE A 105 7.37 -1.74 -5.25
N LEU A 106 7.29 -2.59 -6.27
CA LEU A 106 6.08 -3.20 -6.79
C LEU A 106 6.08 -4.70 -6.51
N LYS A 107 4.95 -5.26 -6.09
CA LYS A 107 4.84 -6.71 -5.89
C LYS A 107 4.86 -7.43 -7.25
N ASN A 108 5.51 -8.58 -7.31
CA ASN A 108 5.60 -9.36 -8.56
C ASN A 108 4.24 -9.77 -9.14
N LYS A 109 3.24 -9.97 -8.28
CA LYS A 109 1.86 -10.34 -8.67
C LYS A 109 1.05 -9.16 -9.23
N ASP A 110 1.48 -7.92 -9.01
CA ASP A 110 0.74 -6.74 -9.46
C ASP A 110 0.87 -6.57 -10.98
N LYS A 111 -0.29 -6.57 -11.66
CA LYS A 111 -0.42 -6.30 -13.11
C LYS A 111 -0.66 -4.81 -13.42
N LYS A 112 -0.16 -3.92 -12.57
CA LYS A 112 -0.33 -2.47 -12.73
C LYS A 112 0.58 -1.93 -13.83
N LEU A 113 0.08 -0.94 -14.54
CA LEU A 113 0.81 -0.18 -15.56
C LEU A 113 1.53 0.99 -14.90
N LEU A 114 2.69 1.40 -15.43
CA LEU A 114 3.44 2.53 -14.88
C LEU A 114 2.87 3.86 -15.39
N LYS A 115 2.58 4.78 -14.46
CA LYS A 115 2.16 6.16 -14.76
C LYS A 115 3.08 7.14 -14.02
N ILE A 116 3.67 8.07 -14.75
CA ILE A 116 4.57 9.10 -14.19
C ILE A 116 3.78 10.37 -13.89
N LEU A 117 3.99 10.90 -12.69
CA LEU A 117 3.37 12.13 -12.19
C LEU A 117 4.41 13.23 -12.00
N GLY A 118 4.06 14.48 -12.32
CA GLY A 118 4.97 15.62 -12.34
C GLY A 118 5.28 16.26 -10.99
N THR A 119 4.94 15.63 -9.86
CA THR A 119 5.25 16.18 -8.54
C THR A 119 6.73 16.03 -8.22
N GLY A 120 7.38 17.15 -7.90
CA GLY A 120 8.82 17.23 -7.63
C GLY A 120 9.65 17.49 -8.87
N GLU A 121 10.95 17.33 -8.73
CA GLU A 121 11.95 17.52 -9.79
C GLU A 121 12.82 16.29 -9.92
N LEU A 122 13.26 16.01 -11.13
CA LEU A 122 14.24 14.98 -11.47
C LEU A 122 15.53 15.68 -11.90
N LYS A 123 16.68 15.18 -11.49
CA LYS A 123 18.00 15.70 -11.89
C LYS A 123 18.73 14.76 -12.84
N SER A 124 18.40 13.50 -12.80
CA SER A 124 19.03 12.45 -13.61
C SER A 124 18.38 12.32 -14.98
N LYS A 125 19.16 11.85 -15.97
CA LYS A 125 18.75 11.69 -17.37
C LYS A 125 18.47 10.23 -17.75
N ASN A 126 17.88 9.45 -16.84
CA ASN A 126 17.55 8.07 -17.12
C ASN A 126 16.41 7.95 -18.14
N THR A 127 16.51 7.01 -19.07
CA THR A 127 15.42 6.67 -19.98
C THR A 127 14.25 6.07 -19.20
N ILE A 128 13.02 6.55 -19.43
CA ILE A 128 11.82 6.10 -18.73
C ILE A 128 10.88 5.40 -19.70
N GLU A 129 10.54 4.13 -19.39
CA GLU A 129 9.52 3.37 -20.10
C GLU A 129 8.25 3.29 -19.26
N CYS A 130 7.14 3.89 -19.73
CA CYS A 130 5.90 3.96 -18.99
C CYS A 130 4.68 3.86 -19.92
N SER A 131 3.49 3.60 -19.35
CA SER A 131 2.24 3.52 -20.12
C SER A 131 1.51 4.85 -20.21
N LYS A 132 1.69 5.74 -19.23
CA LYS A 132 1.12 7.10 -19.23
C LYS A 132 2.02 8.08 -18.51
N VAL A 133 1.98 9.34 -18.95
CA VAL A 133 2.66 10.48 -18.34
C VAL A 133 1.65 11.62 -18.18
N THR A 134 1.75 12.41 -17.13
CA THR A 134 0.95 13.64 -16.98
C THR A 134 1.61 14.80 -17.75
N LYS A 135 0.85 15.75 -18.26
CA LYS A 135 1.36 16.91 -18.99
C LYS A 135 2.50 17.63 -18.25
N SER A 136 2.30 17.90 -16.95
CA SER A 136 3.34 18.52 -16.12
C SER A 136 4.61 17.69 -15.94
N ALA A 137 4.51 16.36 -15.99
CA ALA A 137 5.70 15.50 -15.96
C ALA A 137 6.41 15.51 -17.32
N GLU A 138 5.66 15.47 -18.39
CA GLU A 138 6.18 15.50 -19.76
C GLU A 138 6.98 16.78 -20.03
N GLU A 139 6.43 17.95 -19.68
CA GLU A 139 7.13 19.24 -19.79
C GLU A 139 8.46 19.27 -19.01
N LYS A 140 8.46 18.73 -17.78
CA LYS A 140 9.67 18.67 -16.94
C LYS A 140 10.71 17.72 -17.51
N LEU A 141 10.29 16.56 -18.00
CA LEU A 141 11.18 15.55 -18.58
C LEU A 141 11.76 16.01 -19.92
N GLN A 142 10.97 16.70 -20.75
CA GLN A 142 11.45 17.32 -22.00
C GLN A 142 12.50 18.40 -21.73
N LYS A 143 12.28 19.27 -20.74
CA LYS A 143 13.28 20.28 -20.32
C LYS A 143 14.61 19.67 -19.88
N LEU A 144 14.59 18.47 -19.31
CA LEU A 144 15.78 17.74 -18.87
C LEU A 144 16.43 16.91 -20.00
N GLY A 145 15.76 16.78 -21.16
CA GLY A 145 16.23 15.95 -22.26
C GLY A 145 16.17 14.44 -21.98
N VAL A 146 15.19 14.00 -21.18
CA VAL A 146 14.98 12.59 -20.84
C VAL A 146 14.19 11.89 -21.95
N GLU A 147 14.68 10.74 -22.40
CA GLU A 147 13.94 9.91 -23.36
C GLU A 147 12.76 9.21 -22.71
N LEU A 148 11.56 9.46 -23.27
CA LEU A 148 10.31 8.82 -22.86
C LEU A 148 9.90 7.76 -23.88
N LYS A 149 9.79 6.49 -23.45
CA LYS A 149 9.23 5.41 -24.25
C LYS A 149 7.83 5.09 -23.71
N ILE A 150 6.79 5.47 -24.46
CA ILE A 150 5.40 5.20 -24.08
C ILE A 150 4.99 3.87 -24.70
N SER A 151 4.90 2.82 -23.88
CA SER A 151 4.37 1.53 -24.29
C SER A 151 2.83 1.56 -24.16
N LYS A 152 2.12 1.50 -25.30
CA LYS A 152 0.69 1.27 -25.28
C LYS A 152 0.47 -0.18 -24.81
N ALA A 153 0.00 -0.35 -23.58
CA ALA A 153 -0.48 -1.65 -23.13
C ALA A 153 -1.71 -2.04 -23.96
N ILE A 154 -1.56 -3.09 -24.72
CA ILE A 154 -2.62 -3.80 -25.43
C ILE A 154 -3.62 -4.36 -24.41
#